data_8e0edf104453d007538b39debb7a5edc
#
_entry.id   8e0edf104453d007538b39debb7a5edc
#
_cell.length_a   1.000
_cell.length_b   1.000
_cell.length_c   1.000
_cell.angle_alpha   90.00
_cell.angle_beta   90.00
_cell.angle_gamma   90.00
#
_symmetry.space_group_name_H-M   'P 1'
#
loop_
_entity.id
_entity.type
_entity.pdbx_description
1 polymer ?
#
loop_
_entity_poly.entity_id
_entity_poly.type
_entity_poly.pdbx_seq_one_letter_code
_entity_poly.pdbx_strand_id
1 'polypeptide(L)'
;MNKLNNKEIIEDIKKHLTGINQVDIKYLNEQLKKYSKEKNDEVVYEIFTMIYKRLDPEALQKIHSQVESVQAKRIAEFTEAIKLYNNKEYAKSKEILLKLIDLFEKQFYMQKLNYYDFGEKIEGFIFCETPTKMDKMNIKFYPEPITRYLYYLAKIHHEENDDSLAAIDLEKSLAYNPRCIGNMLYLSIIYNNLNKNEEAFELLKEVLKYAYRKEQLASAYHLIGRYYQENQKYDIAIGCFLISNYYFENEDNYNAIMEITKVAGVIHFNGADDIVNTFKKYNLQHGVSERVIFTINDFIENSIDKMNYDTAEYLTKLAFELTNNNKYKVQLMKIKALRGVKNETR
;
A
#
# COMPACT_ATOMS: atom_id res chain seq x y z
N MET A 1 38.22 -16.93 -19.64
CA MET A 1 37.15 -17.86 -19.31
C MET A 1 35.85 -17.03 -19.33
N ASN A 2 34.95 -17.31 -20.29
CA ASN A 2 33.65 -16.65 -20.33
C ASN A 2 32.88 -17.00 -19.03
N LYS A 3 32.48 -16.01 -18.24
CA LYS A 3 31.57 -16.24 -17.13
C LYS A 3 30.23 -16.72 -17.73
N LEU A 4 29.83 -17.93 -17.39
CA LEU A 4 28.50 -18.46 -17.70
C LEU A 4 27.44 -17.46 -17.17
N ASN A 5 26.38 -17.24 -17.97
CA ASN A 5 25.25 -16.44 -17.48
C ASN A 5 24.44 -17.25 -16.45
N ASN A 6 23.61 -16.60 -15.64
CA ASN A 6 22.87 -17.26 -14.57
C ASN A 6 21.98 -18.40 -15.08
N LYS A 7 21.40 -18.29 -16.27
CA LYS A 7 20.58 -19.36 -16.88
C LYS A 7 21.40 -20.59 -17.20
N GLU A 8 22.59 -20.41 -17.74
CA GLU A 8 23.51 -21.51 -18.04
C GLU A 8 23.99 -22.22 -16.78
N ILE A 9 24.27 -21.47 -15.71
CA ILE A 9 24.61 -22.01 -14.39
C ILE A 9 23.45 -22.83 -13.82
N ILE A 10 22.23 -22.31 -13.86
CA ILE A 10 21.02 -22.99 -13.34
C ILE A 10 20.75 -24.27 -14.13
N GLU A 11 20.87 -24.24 -15.46
CA GLU A 11 20.69 -25.42 -16.30
C GLU A 11 21.80 -26.48 -16.06
N ASP A 12 23.04 -26.05 -15.83
CA ASP A 12 24.12 -26.96 -15.47
C ASP A 12 23.85 -27.65 -14.13
N ILE A 13 23.42 -26.90 -13.12
CA ILE A 13 22.99 -27.47 -11.81
C ILE A 13 21.87 -28.49 -11.99
N LYS A 14 20.84 -28.18 -12.80
CA LYS A 14 19.71 -29.09 -13.05
C LYS A 14 20.14 -30.40 -13.70
N LYS A 15 21.11 -30.39 -14.60
CA LYS A 15 21.64 -31.59 -15.26
C LYS A 15 22.30 -32.58 -14.30
N HIS A 16 22.80 -32.12 -13.17
CA HIS A 16 23.44 -32.95 -12.15
C HIS A 16 22.46 -33.51 -11.10
N LEU A 17 21.18 -33.21 -11.21
CA LEU A 17 20.16 -33.77 -10.31
C LEU A 17 19.81 -35.20 -10.73
N THR A 18 19.77 -36.07 -9.73
CA THR A 18 19.57 -37.53 -9.92
C THR A 18 18.12 -37.94 -9.83
N GLY A 19 17.23 -37.06 -9.31
CA GLY A 19 15.84 -37.37 -8.97
C GLY A 19 15.66 -38.04 -7.60
N ILE A 20 16.76 -38.32 -6.88
CA ILE A 20 16.74 -38.85 -5.51
C ILE A 20 16.87 -37.68 -4.54
N ASN A 21 15.80 -37.35 -3.82
CA ASN A 21 15.72 -36.14 -3.02
C ASN A 21 16.89 -35.92 -2.07
N GLN A 22 17.30 -36.94 -1.30
CA GLN A 22 18.41 -36.82 -0.34
C GLN A 22 19.76 -36.52 -1.03
N VAL A 23 20.03 -37.16 -2.17
CA VAL A 23 21.25 -36.95 -2.94
C VAL A 23 21.26 -35.55 -3.54
N ASP A 24 20.13 -35.17 -4.14
CA ASP A 24 19.98 -33.88 -4.77
C ASP A 24 20.05 -32.72 -3.75
N ILE A 25 19.44 -32.86 -2.58
CA ILE A 25 19.54 -31.87 -1.50
C ILE A 25 20.99 -31.66 -1.05
N LYS A 26 21.77 -32.75 -0.91
CA LYS A 26 23.17 -32.65 -0.54
C LYS A 26 23.98 -31.88 -1.59
N TYR A 27 23.84 -32.25 -2.87
CA TYR A 27 24.48 -31.55 -3.98
C TYR A 27 24.05 -30.07 -4.05
N LEU A 28 22.77 -29.78 -3.96
CA LEU A 28 22.23 -28.42 -4.00
C LEU A 28 22.75 -27.56 -2.84
N ASN A 29 22.92 -28.13 -1.63
CA ASN A 29 23.51 -27.42 -0.50
C ASN A 29 25.00 -27.07 -0.73
N GLU A 30 25.75 -27.91 -1.44
CA GLU A 30 27.13 -27.59 -1.83
C GLU A 30 27.17 -26.44 -2.85
N GLN A 31 26.29 -26.48 -3.85
CA GLN A 31 26.15 -25.38 -4.82
C GLN A 31 25.69 -24.07 -4.14
N LEU A 32 24.76 -24.16 -3.20
CA LEU A 32 24.28 -23.03 -2.41
C LEU A 32 25.44 -22.32 -1.69
N LYS A 33 26.31 -23.09 -1.00
CA LYS A 33 27.49 -22.53 -0.34
C LYS A 33 28.44 -21.84 -1.30
N LYS A 34 28.64 -22.40 -2.51
CA LYS A 34 29.49 -21.83 -3.55
C LYS A 34 28.94 -20.48 -4.01
N TYR A 35 27.71 -20.45 -4.51
CA TYR A 35 27.13 -19.24 -5.11
C TYR A 35 26.75 -18.16 -4.08
N SER A 36 26.50 -18.54 -2.81
CA SER A 36 26.38 -17.57 -1.72
C SER A 36 27.69 -16.82 -1.47
N LYS A 37 28.85 -17.50 -1.54
CA LYS A 37 30.17 -16.85 -1.44
C LYS A 37 30.46 -15.92 -2.62
N GLU A 38 29.97 -16.28 -3.80
CA GLU A 38 30.10 -15.50 -5.03
C GLU A 38 29.11 -14.34 -5.09
N LYS A 39 28.20 -14.21 -4.10
CA LYS A 39 27.11 -13.21 -4.05
C LYS A 39 26.22 -13.24 -5.31
N ASN A 40 26.02 -14.43 -5.88
CA ASN A 40 25.13 -14.63 -7.02
C ASN A 40 23.72 -15.00 -6.55
N ASP A 41 22.99 -13.97 -6.24
CA ASP A 41 21.71 -14.03 -5.53
C ASP A 41 20.62 -14.74 -6.35
N GLU A 42 20.58 -14.56 -7.67
CA GLU A 42 19.58 -15.21 -8.54
C GLU A 42 19.78 -16.74 -8.56
N VAL A 43 21.03 -17.19 -8.69
CA VAL A 43 21.34 -18.62 -8.66
C VAL A 43 21.06 -19.21 -7.28
N VAL A 44 21.40 -18.49 -6.22
CA VAL A 44 21.10 -18.89 -4.82
C VAL A 44 19.61 -19.08 -4.62
N TYR A 45 18.77 -18.17 -5.09
CA TYR A 45 17.32 -18.27 -5.00
C TYR A 45 16.75 -19.50 -5.72
N GLU A 46 17.22 -19.76 -6.94
CA GLU A 46 16.81 -20.94 -7.71
C GLU A 46 17.23 -22.25 -7.02
N ILE A 47 18.44 -22.28 -6.45
CA ILE A 47 18.90 -23.46 -5.68
C ILE A 47 17.99 -23.68 -4.45
N PHE A 48 17.67 -22.63 -3.70
CA PHE A 48 16.72 -22.73 -2.58
C PHE A 48 15.37 -23.29 -3.04
N THR A 49 14.85 -22.81 -4.16
CA THR A 49 13.59 -23.30 -4.72
C THR A 49 13.66 -24.81 -5.06
N MET A 50 14.79 -25.26 -5.59
CA MET A 50 15.01 -26.68 -5.89
C MET A 50 15.12 -27.54 -4.64
N ILE A 51 15.76 -27.05 -3.58
CA ILE A 51 15.84 -27.73 -2.27
C ILE A 51 14.44 -27.83 -1.67
N TYR A 52 13.72 -26.72 -1.59
CA TYR A 52 12.38 -26.65 -0.99
C TYR A 52 11.40 -27.66 -1.60
N LYS A 53 11.43 -27.81 -2.92
CA LYS A 53 10.59 -28.79 -3.65
C LYS A 53 10.90 -30.25 -3.33
N ARG A 54 12.04 -30.53 -2.70
CA ARG A 54 12.55 -31.88 -2.39
C ARG A 54 12.47 -32.24 -0.91
N LEU A 55 12.09 -31.28 -0.08
CA LEU A 55 11.90 -31.54 1.36
C LEU A 55 10.66 -32.42 1.57
N ASP A 56 10.76 -33.32 2.54
CA ASP A 56 9.62 -34.11 3.01
C ASP A 56 8.63 -33.23 3.79
N PRO A 57 7.37 -33.71 3.97
CA PRO A 57 6.33 -32.93 4.65
C PRO A 57 6.69 -32.53 6.08
N GLU A 58 7.43 -33.37 6.81
CA GLU A 58 7.83 -33.12 8.21
C GLU A 58 8.87 -31.99 8.26
N ALA A 59 9.89 -32.03 7.39
CA ALA A 59 10.87 -30.96 7.26
C ALA A 59 10.22 -29.64 6.83
N LEU A 60 9.26 -29.67 5.90
CA LEU A 60 8.50 -28.49 5.48
C LEU A 60 7.69 -27.92 6.65
N GLN A 61 6.99 -28.75 7.41
CA GLN A 61 6.21 -28.31 8.57
C GLN A 61 7.10 -27.68 9.64
N LYS A 62 8.28 -28.26 9.90
CA LYS A 62 9.26 -27.70 10.84
C LYS A 62 9.77 -26.33 10.38
N ILE A 63 10.06 -26.17 9.10
CA ILE A 63 10.47 -24.86 8.54
C ILE A 63 9.33 -23.86 8.67
N HIS A 64 8.10 -24.22 8.31
CA HIS A 64 6.94 -23.33 8.41
C HIS A 64 6.72 -22.88 9.86
N SER A 65 6.73 -23.79 10.83
CA SER A 65 6.56 -23.43 12.24
C SER A 65 7.66 -22.51 12.77
N GLN A 66 8.91 -22.69 12.32
CA GLN A 66 10.02 -21.78 12.65
C GLN A 66 9.81 -20.38 12.04
N VAL A 67 9.41 -20.31 10.78
CA VAL A 67 9.11 -19.02 10.09
C VAL A 67 7.97 -18.29 10.79
N GLU A 68 6.87 -18.99 11.09
CA GLU A 68 5.73 -18.44 11.82
C GLU A 68 6.14 -17.90 13.20
N SER A 69 6.97 -18.65 13.95
CA SER A 69 7.50 -18.21 15.24
C SER A 69 8.33 -16.94 15.15
N VAL A 70 9.21 -16.83 14.14
CA VAL A 70 10.02 -15.62 13.91
C VAL A 70 9.14 -14.42 13.54
N GLN A 71 8.16 -14.62 12.67
CA GLN A 71 7.21 -13.58 12.27
C GLN A 71 6.38 -13.09 13.46
N ALA A 72 5.84 -14.01 14.26
CA ALA A 72 5.07 -13.67 15.46
C ALA A 72 5.89 -12.84 16.45
N LYS A 73 7.18 -13.18 16.63
CA LYS A 73 8.10 -12.39 17.46
C LYS A 73 8.30 -10.98 16.92
N ARG A 74 8.53 -10.83 15.61
CA ARG A 74 8.72 -9.51 14.99
C ARG A 74 7.46 -8.65 15.05
N ILE A 75 6.28 -9.25 14.89
CA ILE A 75 4.99 -8.58 15.07
C ILE A 75 4.83 -8.10 16.51
N ALA A 76 5.22 -8.90 17.51
CA ALA A 76 5.19 -8.50 18.91
C ALA A 76 6.16 -7.36 19.20
N GLU A 77 7.40 -7.41 18.69
CA GLU A 77 8.39 -6.33 18.78
C GLU A 77 7.87 -5.03 18.13
N PHE A 78 7.21 -5.13 16.96
CA PHE A 78 6.58 -3.97 16.32
C PHE A 78 5.42 -3.40 17.15
N THR A 79 4.59 -4.26 17.75
CA THR A 79 3.50 -3.82 18.63
C THR A 79 4.06 -3.05 19.84
N GLU A 80 5.16 -3.52 20.42
CA GLU A 80 5.86 -2.79 21.51
C GLU A 80 6.43 -1.46 21.01
N ALA A 81 7.01 -1.41 19.81
CA ALA A 81 7.50 -0.15 19.24
C ALA A 81 6.37 0.88 19.09
N ILE A 82 5.17 0.47 18.62
CA ILE A 82 4.00 1.35 18.53
C ILE A 82 3.59 1.86 19.92
N LYS A 83 3.57 0.99 20.93
CA LYS A 83 3.23 1.37 22.30
C LYS A 83 4.23 2.39 22.86
N LEU A 84 5.52 2.17 22.67
CA LEU A 84 6.58 3.11 23.06
C LEU A 84 6.43 4.46 22.32
N TYR A 85 6.13 4.46 21.03
CA TYR A 85 5.83 5.66 20.26
C TYR A 85 4.66 6.45 20.88
N ASN A 86 3.55 5.77 21.19
CA ASN A 86 2.38 6.40 21.79
C ASN A 86 2.66 6.96 23.19
N ASN A 87 3.59 6.36 23.92
CA ASN A 87 4.07 6.84 25.20
C ASN A 87 5.14 7.93 25.08
N LYS A 88 5.47 8.40 23.86
CA LYS A 88 6.53 9.37 23.56
C LYS A 88 7.95 8.91 23.91
N GLU A 89 8.16 7.60 24.07
CA GLU A 89 9.47 6.98 24.27
C GLU A 89 10.17 6.76 22.91
N TYR A 90 10.36 7.84 22.15
CA TYR A 90 10.78 7.80 20.74
C TYR A 90 12.11 7.09 20.53
N ALA A 91 13.10 7.31 21.38
CA ALA A 91 14.41 6.66 21.25
C ALA A 91 14.33 5.13 21.30
N LYS A 92 13.55 4.57 22.24
CA LYS A 92 13.37 3.11 22.36
C LYS A 92 12.56 2.53 21.20
N SER A 93 11.50 3.23 20.81
CA SER A 93 10.69 2.84 19.64
C SER A 93 11.55 2.80 18.37
N LYS A 94 12.37 3.84 18.15
CA LYS A 94 13.29 3.95 17.01
C LYS A 94 14.30 2.81 16.96
N GLU A 95 14.89 2.43 18.09
CA GLU A 95 15.83 1.31 18.19
C GLU A 95 15.19 -0.01 17.71
N ILE A 96 13.96 -0.30 18.15
CA ILE A 96 13.23 -1.50 17.74
C ILE A 96 12.90 -1.45 16.25
N LEU A 97 12.42 -0.30 15.74
CA LEU A 97 12.06 -0.15 14.33
C LEU A 97 13.27 -0.31 13.41
N LEU A 98 14.39 0.31 13.73
CA LEU A 98 15.63 0.17 12.96
C LEU A 98 16.13 -1.27 12.91
N LYS A 99 16.07 -1.98 14.05
CA LYS A 99 16.38 -3.41 14.12
C LYS A 99 15.46 -4.23 13.21
N LEU A 100 14.15 -3.99 13.26
CA LEU A 100 13.18 -4.73 12.43
C LEU A 100 13.39 -4.46 10.94
N ILE A 101 13.65 -3.22 10.55
CA ILE A 101 13.93 -2.82 9.17
C ILE A 101 15.21 -3.50 8.68
N ASP A 102 16.30 -3.47 9.45
CA ASP A 102 17.56 -4.13 9.11
C ASP A 102 17.39 -5.65 8.93
N LEU A 103 16.65 -6.31 9.83
CA LEU A 103 16.35 -7.74 9.71
C LEU A 103 15.52 -8.04 8.47
N PHE A 104 14.50 -7.21 8.17
CA PHE A 104 13.69 -7.34 6.98
C PHE A 104 14.54 -7.19 5.72
N GLU A 105 15.35 -6.15 5.62
CA GLU A 105 16.18 -5.88 4.45
C GLU A 105 17.21 -6.99 4.19
N LYS A 106 17.85 -7.51 5.23
CA LYS A 106 18.77 -8.66 5.11
C LYS A 106 18.07 -9.92 4.62
N GLN A 107 16.83 -10.17 5.08
CA GLN A 107 16.08 -11.36 4.71
C GLN A 107 15.50 -11.26 3.29
N PHE A 108 15.01 -10.08 2.90
CA PHE A 108 14.29 -9.89 1.65
C PHE A 108 15.07 -9.10 0.60
N TYR A 109 16.37 -8.88 0.82
CA TYR A 109 17.24 -8.16 -0.11
C TYR A 109 17.14 -8.65 -1.56
N MET A 110 16.90 -9.94 -1.75
CA MET A 110 16.85 -10.64 -3.03
C MET A 110 15.47 -10.71 -3.68
N GLN A 111 14.39 -10.40 -2.92
CA GLN A 111 13.01 -10.65 -3.34
C GLN A 111 12.33 -9.36 -3.81
N LYS A 112 13.04 -8.51 -4.59
CA LYS A 112 12.50 -7.21 -5.01
C LYS A 112 11.49 -7.28 -6.17
N LEU A 113 11.51 -8.35 -6.97
CA LEU A 113 10.62 -8.48 -8.14
C LEU A 113 9.27 -9.04 -7.74
N ASN A 114 8.22 -8.27 -7.99
CA ASN A 114 6.80 -8.63 -7.75
C ASN A 114 6.41 -8.84 -6.29
N TYR A 115 7.25 -8.44 -5.33
CA TYR A 115 6.91 -8.43 -3.91
C TYR A 115 6.47 -7.04 -3.47
N TYR A 116 5.31 -6.97 -2.79
CA TYR A 116 4.73 -5.74 -2.30
C TYR A 116 4.21 -5.92 -0.87
N ASP A 117 4.20 -4.82 -0.11
CA ASP A 117 3.59 -4.76 1.23
C ASP A 117 2.28 -3.97 1.13
N PHE A 118 1.27 -4.55 0.49
CA PHE A 118 -0.06 -3.97 0.52
C PHE A 118 -0.71 -4.22 1.89
N GLY A 119 -0.98 -3.15 2.62
CA GLY A 119 -1.63 -3.20 3.92
C GLY A 119 -3.05 -3.74 3.84
N GLU A 120 -3.72 -3.52 2.70
CA GLU A 120 -5.06 -4.00 2.42
C GLU A 120 -5.14 -4.60 1.00
N LYS A 121 -6.01 -5.59 0.81
CA LYS A 121 -6.21 -6.21 -0.51
C LYS A 121 -6.58 -5.21 -1.60
N ILE A 122 -7.34 -4.18 -1.24
CA ILE A 122 -7.78 -3.14 -2.17
C ILE A 122 -6.60 -2.35 -2.77
N GLU A 123 -5.51 -2.14 -2.03
CA GLU A 123 -4.31 -1.47 -2.55
C GLU A 123 -3.69 -2.27 -3.69
N GLY A 124 -3.63 -3.59 -3.54
CA GLY A 124 -3.20 -4.50 -4.61
C GLY A 124 -4.13 -4.46 -5.82
N PHE A 125 -5.44 -4.40 -5.61
CA PHE A 125 -6.42 -4.27 -6.70
C PHE A 125 -6.24 -2.96 -7.46
N ILE A 126 -6.13 -1.84 -6.76
CA ILE A 126 -5.91 -0.52 -7.37
C ILE A 126 -4.55 -0.46 -8.08
N PHE A 127 -3.52 -1.09 -7.53
CA PHE A 127 -2.21 -1.17 -8.18
C PHE A 127 -2.26 -1.96 -9.49
N CYS A 128 -2.96 -3.07 -9.51
CA CYS A 128 -3.12 -3.91 -10.72
C CYS A 128 -4.14 -3.37 -11.70
N GLU A 129 -5.15 -2.65 -11.23
CA GLU A 129 -6.27 -2.07 -11.98
C GLU A 129 -7.29 -3.08 -12.49
N THR A 130 -6.88 -4.28 -12.89
CA THR A 130 -7.77 -5.35 -13.37
C THR A 130 -7.35 -6.71 -12.80
N PRO A 131 -8.31 -7.65 -12.61
CA PRO A 131 -8.01 -9.02 -12.20
C PRO A 131 -7.04 -9.72 -13.15
N THR A 132 -7.21 -9.55 -14.46
CA THR A 132 -6.34 -10.15 -15.48
C THR A 132 -4.88 -9.66 -15.36
N LYS A 133 -4.66 -8.36 -15.08
CA LYS A 133 -3.33 -7.82 -14.86
C LYS A 133 -2.73 -8.35 -13.57
N MET A 134 -3.55 -8.47 -12.52
CA MET A 134 -3.13 -9.05 -11.24
C MET A 134 -2.64 -10.49 -11.40
N ASP A 135 -3.40 -11.33 -12.12
CA ASP A 135 -3.03 -12.73 -12.37
C ASP A 135 -1.72 -12.83 -13.18
N LYS A 136 -1.54 -11.97 -14.21
CA LYS A 136 -0.32 -11.92 -15.02
C LYS A 136 0.91 -11.45 -14.27
N MET A 137 0.78 -10.51 -13.34
CA MET A 137 1.89 -9.96 -12.58
C MET A 137 2.45 -10.92 -11.54
N ASN A 138 1.70 -11.98 -11.18
CA ASN A 138 2.10 -12.94 -10.14
C ASN A 138 2.59 -12.23 -8.86
N ILE A 139 1.76 -11.32 -8.35
CA ILE A 139 2.09 -10.49 -7.19
C ILE A 139 2.27 -11.37 -5.96
N LYS A 140 3.34 -11.11 -5.24
CA LYS A 140 3.66 -11.74 -3.97
C LYS A 140 3.63 -10.71 -2.86
N PHE A 141 3.26 -11.14 -1.67
CA PHE A 141 3.17 -10.27 -0.51
C PHE A 141 4.35 -10.50 0.42
N TYR A 142 4.91 -9.42 0.95
CA TYR A 142 5.84 -9.55 2.05
C TYR A 142 5.09 -10.06 3.29
N PRO A 143 5.71 -10.94 4.08
CA PRO A 143 5.07 -11.48 5.30
C PRO A 143 5.09 -10.51 6.48
N GLU A 144 5.77 -9.38 6.34
CA GLU A 144 5.96 -8.37 7.38
C GLU A 144 5.59 -6.99 6.87
N PRO A 145 5.01 -6.12 7.72
CA PRO A 145 4.49 -4.81 7.31
C PRO A 145 5.59 -3.75 7.27
N ILE A 146 6.55 -3.89 6.34
CA ILE A 146 7.70 -2.97 6.21
C ILE A 146 7.26 -1.52 5.98
N THR A 147 6.18 -1.30 5.24
CA THR A 147 5.64 0.05 5.02
C THR A 147 5.21 0.71 6.32
N ARG A 148 4.69 -0.07 7.28
CA ARG A 148 4.31 0.43 8.60
C ARG A 148 5.51 0.66 9.51
N TYR A 149 6.57 -0.17 9.42
CA TYR A 149 7.82 0.08 10.15
C TYR A 149 8.41 1.44 9.76
N LEU A 150 8.52 1.68 8.44
CA LEU A 150 9.04 2.93 7.89
C LEU A 150 8.12 4.12 8.18
N TYR A 151 6.79 3.93 8.17
CA TYR A 151 5.84 4.97 8.56
C TYR A 151 6.04 5.44 10.00
N TYR A 152 6.17 4.51 10.96
CA TYR A 152 6.41 4.89 12.36
C TYR A 152 7.80 5.47 12.58
N LEU A 153 8.81 5.02 11.84
CA LEU A 153 10.14 5.62 11.88
C LEU A 153 10.10 7.07 11.37
N ALA A 154 9.43 7.32 10.25
CA ALA A 154 9.21 8.67 9.71
C ALA A 154 8.48 9.58 10.71
N LYS A 155 7.47 9.07 11.42
CA LYS A 155 6.79 9.82 12.47
C LYS A 155 7.73 10.21 13.60
N ILE A 156 8.63 9.31 14.02
CA ILE A 156 9.63 9.61 15.05
C ILE A 156 10.60 10.68 14.56
N HIS A 157 11.12 10.58 13.33
CA HIS A 157 11.99 11.60 12.76
C HIS A 157 11.31 12.97 12.70
N HIS A 158 10.02 13.01 12.34
CA HIS A 158 9.24 14.25 12.37
C HIS A 158 9.12 14.84 13.79
N GLU A 159 8.80 14.02 14.80
CA GLU A 159 8.75 14.46 16.21
C GLU A 159 10.12 14.93 16.74
N GLU A 160 11.20 14.41 16.16
CA GLU A 160 12.59 14.86 16.40
C GLU A 160 12.96 16.10 15.57
N ASN A 161 12.04 16.70 14.82
CA ASN A 161 12.22 17.81 13.88
C ASN A 161 13.20 17.51 12.72
N ASP A 162 13.32 16.24 12.31
CA ASP A 162 14.09 15.81 11.13
C ASP A 162 13.18 15.39 10.00
N ASP A 163 12.49 16.36 9.40
CA ASP A 163 11.60 16.12 8.26
C ASP A 163 12.34 15.58 7.03
N SER A 164 13.64 15.82 6.92
CA SER A 164 14.44 15.27 5.82
C SER A 164 14.57 13.75 5.93
N LEU A 165 14.85 13.21 7.11
CA LEU A 165 14.85 11.76 7.32
C LEU A 165 13.44 11.17 7.25
N ALA A 166 12.42 11.88 7.75
CA ALA A 166 11.03 11.46 7.64
C ALA A 166 10.60 11.28 6.16
N ALA A 167 10.98 12.21 5.28
CA ALA A 167 10.72 12.10 3.84
C ALA A 167 11.39 10.86 3.24
N ILE A 168 12.69 10.63 3.53
CA ILE A 168 13.44 9.47 3.04
C ILE A 168 12.75 8.15 3.44
N ASP A 169 12.30 8.02 4.68
CA ASP A 169 11.63 6.81 5.14
C ASP A 169 10.30 6.59 4.44
N LEU A 170 9.52 7.65 4.22
CA LEU A 170 8.24 7.56 3.52
C LEU A 170 8.43 7.24 2.03
N GLU A 171 9.40 7.86 1.35
CA GLU A 171 9.77 7.54 -0.03
C GLU A 171 10.19 6.07 -0.16
N LYS A 172 11.00 5.58 0.79
CA LYS A 172 11.40 4.17 0.88
C LYS A 172 10.20 3.26 1.11
N SER A 173 9.26 3.66 1.96
CA SER A 173 8.01 2.94 2.18
C SER A 173 7.19 2.81 0.90
N LEU A 174 7.09 3.87 0.09
CA LEU A 174 6.36 3.86 -1.17
C LEU A 174 7.03 2.97 -2.25
N ALA A 175 8.32 2.66 -2.12
CA ALA A 175 8.97 1.66 -2.97
C ALA A 175 8.44 0.24 -2.70
N TYR A 176 8.03 -0.06 -1.46
CA TYR A 176 7.41 -1.35 -1.09
C TYR A 176 5.89 -1.38 -1.34
N ASN A 177 5.22 -0.24 -1.26
CA ASN A 177 3.80 -0.10 -1.57
C ASN A 177 3.51 1.23 -2.29
N PRO A 178 3.56 1.26 -3.62
CA PRO A 178 3.31 2.47 -4.40
C PRO A 178 1.87 3.01 -4.31
N ARG A 179 0.98 2.31 -3.61
CA ARG A 179 -0.44 2.69 -3.42
C ARG A 179 -0.81 2.83 -1.95
N CYS A 180 0.18 3.01 -1.06
CA CYS A 180 -0.07 3.32 0.34
C CYS A 180 -0.50 4.79 0.48
N ILE A 181 -1.80 5.03 0.30
CA ILE A 181 -2.38 6.39 0.32
C ILE A 181 -2.09 7.11 1.63
N GLY A 182 -2.11 6.40 2.78
CA GLY A 182 -1.78 6.99 4.07
C GLY A 182 -0.35 7.56 4.12
N ASN A 183 0.63 6.82 3.57
CA ASN A 183 2.02 7.27 3.53
C ASN A 183 2.23 8.40 2.52
N MET A 184 1.50 8.38 1.39
CA MET A 184 1.52 9.50 0.42
C MET A 184 0.97 10.79 1.04
N LEU A 185 -0.14 10.72 1.77
CA LEU A 185 -0.70 11.86 2.49
C LEU A 185 0.28 12.40 3.53
N TYR A 186 0.89 11.52 4.30
CA TYR A 186 1.86 11.97 5.30
C TYR A 186 3.12 12.55 4.67
N LEU A 187 3.63 11.96 3.59
CA LEU A 187 4.75 12.51 2.83
C LEU A 187 4.45 13.91 2.26
N SER A 188 3.20 14.17 1.83
CA SER A 188 2.83 15.51 1.36
C SER A 188 2.89 16.56 2.47
N ILE A 189 2.55 16.19 3.72
CA ILE A 189 2.69 17.07 4.88
C ILE A 189 4.18 17.33 5.16
N ILE A 190 5.01 16.30 5.13
CA ILE A 190 6.46 16.44 5.33
C ILE A 190 7.10 17.29 4.22
N TYR A 191 6.69 17.13 2.97
CA TYR A 191 7.17 17.98 1.88
C TYR A 191 6.80 19.46 2.09
N ASN A 192 5.58 19.77 2.55
CA ASN A 192 5.20 21.15 2.89
C ASN A 192 6.09 21.72 4.00
N ASN A 193 6.40 20.95 5.04
CA ASN A 193 7.31 21.40 6.10
C ASN A 193 8.74 21.67 5.57
N LEU A 194 9.15 20.94 4.54
CA LEU A 194 10.43 21.15 3.85
C LEU A 194 10.38 22.27 2.79
N ASN A 195 9.28 23.01 2.69
CA ASN A 195 9.01 24.03 1.65
C ASN A 195 9.02 23.46 0.21
N LYS A 196 8.77 22.16 0.04
CA LYS A 196 8.58 21.48 -1.25
C LYS A 196 7.10 21.45 -1.62
N ASN A 197 6.49 22.64 -1.73
CA ASN A 197 5.03 22.76 -1.85
C ASN A 197 4.49 22.21 -3.17
N GLU A 198 5.26 22.34 -4.27
CA GLU A 198 4.87 21.80 -5.57
C GLU A 198 4.93 20.27 -5.59
N GLU A 199 5.97 19.67 -5.02
CA GLU A 199 6.09 18.21 -4.89
C GLU A 199 4.97 17.66 -4.00
N ALA A 200 4.63 18.33 -2.91
CA ALA A 200 3.49 17.99 -2.05
C ALA A 200 2.17 18.03 -2.84
N PHE A 201 1.94 19.08 -3.62
CA PHE A 201 0.73 19.23 -4.42
C PHE A 201 0.62 18.17 -5.53
N GLU A 202 1.71 17.88 -6.25
CA GLU A 202 1.73 16.80 -7.25
C GLU A 202 1.44 15.43 -6.61
N LEU A 203 2.01 15.16 -5.43
CA LEU A 203 1.73 13.93 -4.69
C LEU A 203 0.25 13.83 -4.27
N LEU A 204 -0.36 14.93 -3.84
CA LEU A 204 -1.78 14.99 -3.50
C LEU A 204 -2.68 14.75 -4.72
N LYS A 205 -2.30 15.20 -5.91
CA LYS A 205 -3.02 14.86 -7.16
C LYS A 205 -2.92 13.36 -7.46
N GLU A 206 -1.78 12.72 -7.19
CA GLU A 206 -1.67 11.26 -7.28
C GLU A 206 -2.55 10.55 -6.23
N VAL A 207 -2.62 11.07 -5.01
CA VAL A 207 -3.55 10.55 -3.99
C VAL A 207 -4.98 10.56 -4.50
N LEU A 208 -5.46 11.66 -5.10
CA LEU A 208 -6.82 11.74 -5.63
C LEU A 208 -7.11 10.68 -6.71
N LYS A 209 -6.11 10.33 -7.53
CA LYS A 209 -6.27 9.30 -8.57
C LYS A 209 -6.52 7.91 -8.01
N TYR A 210 -6.06 7.62 -6.79
CA TYR A 210 -6.01 6.27 -6.23
C TYR A 210 -6.69 6.13 -4.86
N ALA A 211 -7.13 7.22 -4.24
CA ALA A 211 -7.83 7.18 -2.96
C ALA A 211 -9.11 6.35 -3.07
N TYR A 212 -9.27 5.41 -2.16
CA TYR A 212 -10.34 4.42 -2.12
C TYR A 212 -11.16 4.46 -0.82
N ARG A 213 -10.89 5.42 0.06
CA ARG A 213 -11.65 5.68 1.28
C ARG A 213 -12.04 7.14 1.34
N LYS A 214 -13.22 7.42 1.89
CA LYS A 214 -13.70 8.78 2.04
C LYS A 214 -12.79 9.64 2.93
N GLU A 215 -12.20 9.06 3.98
CA GLU A 215 -11.25 9.75 4.85
C GLU A 215 -9.97 10.16 4.09
N GLN A 216 -9.50 9.33 3.16
CA GLN A 216 -8.35 9.66 2.30
C GLN A 216 -8.67 10.82 1.35
N LEU A 217 -9.86 10.80 0.74
CA LEU A 217 -10.33 11.90 -0.12
C LEU A 217 -10.49 13.18 0.67
N ALA A 218 -11.11 13.13 1.87
CA ALA A 218 -11.26 14.29 2.73
C ALA A 218 -9.90 14.90 3.09
N SER A 219 -8.93 14.09 3.53
CA SER A 219 -7.60 14.56 3.85
C SER A 219 -6.87 15.17 2.65
N ALA A 220 -6.97 14.54 1.47
CA ALA A 220 -6.36 15.06 0.26
C ALA A 220 -6.95 16.42 -0.14
N TYR A 221 -8.29 16.55 -0.15
CA TYR A 221 -8.95 17.82 -0.46
C TYR A 221 -8.66 18.90 0.59
N HIS A 222 -8.58 18.56 1.87
CA HIS A 222 -8.16 19.50 2.91
C HIS A 222 -6.77 20.07 2.61
N LEU A 223 -5.77 19.21 2.37
CA LEU A 223 -4.39 19.62 2.10
C LEU A 223 -4.27 20.42 0.78
N ILE A 224 -4.99 20.02 -0.27
CA ILE A 224 -5.07 20.77 -1.52
C ILE A 224 -5.74 22.13 -1.31
N GLY A 225 -6.78 22.19 -0.49
CA GLY A 225 -7.43 23.44 -0.11
C GLY A 225 -6.45 24.42 0.56
N ARG A 226 -5.63 23.93 1.49
CA ARG A 226 -4.57 24.71 2.13
C ARG A 226 -3.53 25.23 1.12
N TYR A 227 -3.05 24.38 0.21
CA TYR A 227 -2.15 24.79 -0.86
C TYR A 227 -2.75 25.93 -1.69
N TYR A 228 -4.02 25.86 -2.09
CA TYR A 228 -4.66 26.93 -2.86
C TYR A 228 -4.94 28.18 -2.02
N GLN A 229 -5.24 28.04 -0.73
CA GLN A 229 -5.40 29.16 0.20
C GLN A 229 -4.09 29.97 0.31
N GLU A 230 -2.95 29.30 0.49
CA GLU A 230 -1.61 29.91 0.54
C GLU A 230 -1.27 30.62 -0.78
N ASN A 231 -1.70 30.06 -1.91
CA ASN A 231 -1.53 30.66 -3.25
C ASN A 231 -2.62 31.70 -3.61
N GLN A 232 -3.47 32.11 -2.65
CA GLN A 232 -4.55 33.11 -2.82
C GLN A 232 -5.58 32.76 -3.90
N LYS A 233 -5.73 31.47 -4.24
CA LYS A 233 -6.74 30.96 -5.18
C LYS A 233 -7.97 30.50 -4.38
N TYR A 234 -8.70 31.49 -3.86
CA TYR A 234 -9.70 31.27 -2.83
C TYR A 234 -10.96 30.53 -3.31
N ASP A 235 -11.35 30.68 -4.59
CA ASP A 235 -12.49 29.97 -5.19
C ASP A 235 -12.30 28.45 -5.13
N ILE A 236 -11.16 27.97 -5.62
CA ILE A 236 -10.87 26.52 -5.58
C ILE A 236 -10.51 26.04 -4.16
N ALA A 237 -9.88 26.87 -3.32
CA ALA A 237 -9.58 26.52 -1.93
C ALA A 237 -10.87 26.20 -1.17
N ILE A 238 -11.89 27.08 -1.24
CA ILE A 238 -13.20 26.84 -0.61
C ILE A 238 -13.86 25.60 -1.22
N GLY A 239 -13.83 25.44 -2.54
CA GLY A 239 -14.34 24.24 -3.19
C GLY A 239 -13.72 22.95 -2.64
N CYS A 240 -12.41 22.94 -2.41
CA CYS A 240 -11.70 21.80 -1.82
C CYS A 240 -12.15 21.55 -0.37
N PHE A 241 -12.28 22.58 0.47
CA PHE A 241 -12.74 22.41 1.86
C PHE A 241 -14.19 21.91 1.93
N LEU A 242 -15.07 22.36 1.03
CA LEU A 242 -16.44 21.86 0.93
C LEU A 242 -16.50 20.39 0.52
N ILE A 243 -15.70 19.97 -0.45
CA ILE A 243 -15.61 18.55 -0.85
C ILE A 243 -14.97 17.70 0.25
N SER A 244 -13.97 18.22 0.94
CA SER A 244 -13.39 17.56 2.11
C SER A 244 -14.47 17.26 3.15
N ASN A 245 -15.29 18.25 3.52
CA ASN A 245 -16.37 18.09 4.48
C ASN A 245 -17.51 17.20 3.97
N TYR A 246 -17.76 17.14 2.67
CA TYR A 246 -18.71 16.18 2.09
C TYR A 246 -18.29 14.73 2.35
N TYR A 247 -17.00 14.42 2.29
CA TYR A 247 -16.49 13.07 2.56
C TYR A 247 -16.34 12.79 4.04
N PHE A 248 -15.80 13.73 4.79
CA PHE A 248 -15.59 13.61 6.23
C PHE A 248 -15.55 15.00 6.87
N GLU A 249 -16.50 15.28 7.75
CA GLU A 249 -16.65 16.57 8.38
C GLU A 249 -15.42 16.91 9.25
N ASN A 250 -14.86 18.11 9.05
CA ASN A 250 -13.69 18.60 9.76
C ASN A 250 -13.87 20.09 10.09
N GLU A 251 -13.77 20.45 11.38
CA GLU A 251 -13.89 21.82 11.86
C GLU A 251 -12.81 22.75 11.28
N ASP A 252 -11.61 22.25 11.02
CA ASP A 252 -10.53 23.03 10.41
C ASP A 252 -10.88 23.56 9.03
N ASN A 253 -11.72 22.85 8.26
CA ASN A 253 -12.19 23.33 6.97
C ASN A 253 -13.14 24.53 7.11
N TYR A 254 -14.02 24.52 8.11
CA TYR A 254 -14.90 25.66 8.39
C TYR A 254 -14.10 26.87 8.83
N ASN A 255 -13.09 26.68 9.69
CA ASN A 255 -12.18 27.73 10.12
C ASN A 255 -11.42 28.34 8.94
N ALA A 256 -10.89 27.51 8.04
CA ALA A 256 -10.19 27.95 6.83
C ALA A 256 -11.11 28.76 5.89
N ILE A 257 -12.35 28.30 5.68
CA ILE A 257 -13.35 29.05 4.90
C ILE A 257 -13.65 30.42 5.55
N MET A 258 -13.79 30.49 6.88
CA MET A 258 -13.99 31.75 7.59
C MET A 258 -12.78 32.68 7.47
N GLU A 259 -11.57 32.17 7.54
CA GLU A 259 -10.33 32.95 7.30
C GLU A 259 -10.32 33.56 5.90
N ILE A 260 -10.59 32.75 4.88
CA ILE A 260 -10.69 33.23 3.48
C ILE A 260 -11.76 34.31 3.36
N THR A 261 -12.93 34.10 3.97
CA THR A 261 -14.05 35.06 3.90
C THR A 261 -13.68 36.41 4.51
N LYS A 262 -12.88 36.46 5.58
CA LYS A 262 -12.39 37.70 6.17
C LYS A 262 -11.46 38.48 5.25
N VAL A 263 -10.68 37.79 4.39
CA VAL A 263 -9.66 38.40 3.51
C VAL A 263 -10.23 38.74 2.15
N ALA A 264 -11.00 37.82 1.55
CA ALA A 264 -11.46 37.90 0.16
C ALA A 264 -12.95 38.24 0.01
N GLY A 265 -13.68 38.34 1.14
CA GLY A 265 -15.14 38.44 1.12
C GLY A 265 -15.82 37.08 0.89
N VAL A 266 -17.14 37.10 0.79
CA VAL A 266 -17.94 35.89 0.60
C VAL A 266 -17.88 35.45 -0.86
N ILE A 267 -17.40 34.23 -1.08
CA ILE A 267 -17.40 33.58 -2.39
C ILE A 267 -18.63 32.68 -2.47
N HIS A 268 -19.51 32.95 -3.40
CA HIS A 268 -20.76 32.21 -3.59
C HIS A 268 -20.61 31.13 -4.67
N PHE A 269 -21.12 29.94 -4.35
CA PHE A 269 -21.39 28.89 -5.34
C PHE A 269 -22.91 28.73 -5.49
N ASN A 270 -23.42 28.86 -6.73
CA ASN A 270 -24.84 28.74 -7.03
C ASN A 270 -25.30 27.27 -7.16
N GLY A 271 -24.63 26.38 -6.45
CA GLY A 271 -24.92 24.95 -6.41
C GLY A 271 -23.72 24.08 -6.74
N ALA A 272 -23.94 22.79 -6.83
CA ALA A 272 -22.89 21.80 -7.07
C ALA A 272 -22.17 21.98 -8.42
N ASP A 273 -22.88 22.45 -9.45
CA ASP A 273 -22.30 22.65 -10.80
C ASP A 273 -21.22 23.75 -10.80
N ASP A 274 -21.37 24.80 -10.00
CA ASP A 274 -20.35 25.84 -9.89
C ASP A 274 -19.06 25.31 -9.25
N ILE A 275 -19.19 24.43 -8.25
CA ILE A 275 -18.06 23.76 -7.63
C ILE A 275 -17.37 22.89 -8.69
N VAL A 276 -18.12 22.05 -9.42
CA VAL A 276 -17.56 21.19 -10.48
C VAL A 276 -16.85 22.01 -11.56
N ASN A 277 -17.42 23.15 -11.98
CA ASN A 277 -16.81 24.01 -12.97
C ASN A 277 -15.53 24.69 -12.45
N THR A 278 -15.50 25.04 -11.14
CA THR A 278 -14.29 25.54 -10.51
C THR A 278 -13.17 24.48 -10.55
N PHE A 279 -13.46 23.24 -10.19
CA PHE A 279 -12.49 22.15 -10.29
C PHE A 279 -11.97 21.94 -11.72
N LYS A 280 -12.85 22.00 -12.73
CA LYS A 280 -12.45 21.93 -14.15
C LYS A 280 -11.54 23.08 -14.55
N LYS A 281 -11.82 24.31 -14.12
CA LYS A 281 -11.00 25.51 -14.37
C LYS A 281 -9.55 25.30 -13.89
N TYR A 282 -9.36 24.63 -12.77
CA TYR A 282 -8.04 24.35 -12.17
C TYR A 282 -7.44 23.00 -12.60
N ASN A 283 -8.10 22.28 -13.51
CA ASN A 283 -7.73 20.92 -13.92
C ASN A 283 -7.49 19.98 -12.72
N LEU A 284 -8.37 20.10 -11.74
CA LEU A 284 -8.34 19.30 -10.52
C LEU A 284 -9.47 18.28 -10.56
N GLN A 285 -9.18 17.04 -10.15
CA GLN A 285 -10.19 15.99 -10.03
C GLN A 285 -11.24 16.39 -8.99
N HIS A 286 -12.52 16.18 -9.33
CA HIS A 286 -13.66 16.37 -8.44
C HIS A 286 -14.20 15.01 -7.98
N GLY A 287 -14.20 14.76 -6.69
CA GLY A 287 -14.71 13.52 -6.10
C GLY A 287 -13.78 12.31 -6.27
N VAL A 288 -14.34 11.11 -6.10
CA VAL A 288 -13.61 9.85 -6.29
C VAL A 288 -13.27 9.63 -7.76
N SER A 289 -12.08 9.08 -8.03
CA SER A 289 -11.65 8.76 -9.39
C SER A 289 -12.55 7.70 -10.05
N GLU A 290 -12.97 7.96 -11.29
CA GLU A 290 -13.70 6.96 -12.10
C GLU A 290 -12.88 5.66 -12.26
N ARG A 291 -11.56 5.78 -12.35
CA ARG A 291 -10.65 4.64 -12.41
C ARG A 291 -10.74 3.74 -11.17
N VAL A 292 -10.79 4.33 -9.99
CA VAL A 292 -10.96 3.58 -8.72
C VAL A 292 -12.30 2.86 -8.72
N ILE A 293 -13.38 3.54 -9.10
CA ILE A 293 -14.72 2.95 -9.17
C ILE A 293 -14.79 1.84 -10.22
N PHE A 294 -14.17 2.04 -11.40
CA PHE A 294 -14.07 1.01 -12.43
C PHE A 294 -13.33 -0.23 -11.90
N THR A 295 -12.16 -0.03 -11.30
CA THR A 295 -11.36 -1.10 -10.69
C THR A 295 -12.17 -1.87 -9.64
N ILE A 296 -12.84 -1.18 -8.73
CA ILE A 296 -13.65 -1.80 -7.69
C ILE A 296 -14.77 -2.66 -8.34
N ASN A 297 -15.47 -2.14 -9.34
CA ASN A 297 -16.53 -2.87 -10.03
C ASN A 297 -16.00 -4.14 -10.71
N ASP A 298 -14.89 -4.05 -11.43
CA ASP A 298 -14.26 -5.20 -12.12
C ASP A 298 -13.87 -6.31 -11.12
N PHE A 299 -13.32 -5.92 -9.97
CA PHE A 299 -13.01 -6.88 -8.91
C PHE A 299 -14.24 -7.41 -8.16
N ILE A 300 -15.35 -6.66 -8.07
CA ILE A 300 -16.62 -7.17 -7.56
C ILE A 300 -17.14 -8.30 -8.47
N GLU A 301 -17.21 -8.06 -9.78
CA GLU A 301 -17.68 -9.04 -10.76
C GLU A 301 -16.81 -10.29 -10.74
N ASN A 302 -15.49 -10.14 -10.81
CA ASN A 302 -14.54 -11.26 -10.72
C ASN A 302 -14.70 -12.05 -9.41
N SER A 303 -14.97 -11.37 -8.30
CA SER A 303 -15.17 -12.02 -6.99
C SER A 303 -16.49 -12.82 -6.95
N ILE A 304 -17.54 -12.33 -7.58
CA ILE A 304 -18.82 -13.04 -7.73
C ILE A 304 -18.61 -14.30 -8.57
N ASP A 305 -17.96 -14.19 -9.74
CA ASP A 305 -17.68 -15.29 -10.65
C ASP A 305 -16.86 -16.39 -9.97
N LYS A 306 -15.88 -16.00 -9.15
CA LYS A 306 -15.07 -16.93 -8.33
C LYS A 306 -15.76 -17.38 -7.03
N MET A 307 -17.04 -17.04 -6.83
CA MET A 307 -17.82 -17.33 -5.61
C MET A 307 -17.16 -16.84 -4.32
N ASN A 308 -16.35 -15.79 -4.38
CA ASN A 308 -15.74 -15.12 -3.24
C ASN A 308 -16.65 -13.96 -2.77
N TYR A 309 -17.77 -14.32 -2.15
CA TYR A 309 -18.80 -13.37 -1.78
C TYR A 309 -18.36 -12.41 -0.66
N ASP A 310 -17.41 -12.79 0.19
CA ASP A 310 -16.86 -11.91 1.24
C ASP A 310 -16.12 -10.71 0.62
N THR A 311 -15.26 -10.98 -0.38
CA THR A 311 -14.57 -9.91 -1.10
C THR A 311 -15.54 -9.07 -1.91
N ALA A 312 -16.51 -9.69 -2.59
CA ALA A 312 -17.53 -8.97 -3.34
C ALA A 312 -18.38 -8.03 -2.44
N GLU A 313 -18.80 -8.52 -1.27
CA GLU A 313 -19.55 -7.73 -0.29
C GLU A 313 -18.72 -6.55 0.23
N TYR A 314 -17.46 -6.78 0.61
CA TYR A 314 -16.54 -5.74 1.07
C TYR A 314 -16.38 -4.63 0.03
N LEU A 315 -16.04 -4.99 -1.22
CA LEU A 315 -15.83 -4.03 -2.30
C LEU A 315 -17.11 -3.26 -2.66
N THR A 316 -18.26 -3.92 -2.61
CA THR A 316 -19.55 -3.26 -2.89
C THR A 316 -19.92 -2.24 -1.81
N LYS A 317 -19.64 -2.53 -0.52
CA LYS A 317 -19.78 -1.56 0.57
C LYS A 317 -18.87 -0.36 0.37
N LEU A 318 -17.61 -0.61 0.02
CA LEU A 318 -16.63 0.45 -0.24
C LEU A 318 -17.07 1.36 -1.40
N ALA A 319 -17.55 0.79 -2.51
CA ALA A 319 -18.09 1.55 -3.64
C ALA A 319 -19.32 2.39 -3.24
N PHE A 320 -20.17 1.85 -2.37
CA PHE A 320 -21.31 2.60 -1.83
C PHE A 320 -20.85 3.79 -0.99
N GLU A 321 -19.90 3.58 -0.08
CA GLU A 321 -19.36 4.63 0.79
C GLU A 321 -18.72 5.78 0.00
N LEU A 322 -18.03 5.45 -1.11
CA LEU A 322 -17.37 6.43 -1.97
C LEU A 322 -18.32 7.23 -2.84
N THR A 323 -19.44 6.62 -3.29
CA THR A 323 -20.30 7.22 -4.33
C THR A 323 -21.69 7.59 -3.86
N ASN A 324 -22.11 7.05 -2.71
CA ASN A 324 -23.49 7.10 -2.20
C ASN A 324 -24.54 6.64 -3.24
N ASN A 325 -24.16 5.78 -4.20
CA ASN A 325 -25.04 5.34 -5.27
C ASN A 325 -25.86 4.11 -4.87
N ASN A 326 -27.18 4.22 -4.90
CA ASN A 326 -28.10 3.15 -4.51
C ASN A 326 -27.96 1.86 -5.32
N LYS A 327 -27.34 1.86 -6.51
CA LYS A 327 -27.07 0.64 -7.26
C LYS A 327 -26.27 -0.38 -6.43
N TYR A 328 -25.37 0.09 -5.57
CA TYR A 328 -24.56 -0.78 -4.71
C TYR A 328 -25.37 -1.40 -3.55
N LYS A 329 -26.42 -0.72 -3.06
CA LYS A 329 -27.35 -1.35 -2.10
C LYS A 329 -28.06 -2.54 -2.73
N VAL A 330 -28.53 -2.39 -3.98
CA VAL A 330 -29.17 -3.48 -4.73
C VAL A 330 -28.18 -4.62 -4.98
N GLN A 331 -26.94 -4.29 -5.34
CA GLN A 331 -25.89 -5.28 -5.57
C GLN A 331 -25.54 -6.06 -4.30
N LEU A 332 -25.49 -5.39 -3.13
CA LEU A 332 -25.30 -6.04 -1.83
C LEU A 332 -26.40 -7.05 -1.52
N MET A 333 -27.66 -6.72 -1.81
CA MET A 333 -28.78 -7.67 -1.63
C MET A 333 -28.61 -8.91 -2.53
N LYS A 334 -28.21 -8.73 -3.78
CA LYS A 334 -27.95 -9.83 -4.71
C LYS A 334 -26.82 -10.74 -4.22
N ILE A 335 -25.68 -10.16 -3.78
CA ILE A 335 -24.53 -10.93 -3.26
C ILE A 335 -24.92 -11.75 -2.01
N LYS A 336 -25.73 -11.17 -1.11
CA LYS A 336 -26.25 -11.89 0.07
C LYS A 336 -27.17 -13.06 -0.30
N ALA A 337 -28.03 -12.88 -1.29
CA ALA A 337 -28.89 -13.95 -1.80
C ALA A 337 -28.07 -15.09 -2.41
N LEU A 338 -27.06 -14.79 -3.24
CA LEU A 338 -26.16 -15.79 -3.84
C LEU A 338 -25.38 -16.58 -2.77
N ARG A 339 -24.96 -15.90 -1.69
CA ARG A 339 -24.28 -16.54 -0.54
C ARG A 339 -25.22 -17.49 0.22
N GLY A 340 -26.50 -17.12 0.40
CA GLY A 340 -27.51 -17.97 1.04
C GLY A 340 -27.74 -19.26 0.28
N VAL A 341 -27.91 -19.22 -1.02
CA VAL A 341 -28.07 -20.41 -1.89
C VAL A 341 -26.87 -21.37 -1.78
N LYS A 342 -25.62 -20.84 -1.70
CA LYS A 342 -24.41 -21.68 -1.54
C LYS A 342 -24.37 -22.42 -0.19
N ASN A 343 -24.92 -21.86 0.86
CA ASN A 343 -24.92 -22.48 2.19
C ASN A 343 -25.98 -23.58 2.31
N GLU A 344 -27.07 -23.51 1.52
CA GLU A 344 -28.12 -24.55 1.46
C GLU A 344 -27.75 -25.76 0.59
N THR A 345 -26.74 -25.60 -0.30
CA THR A 345 -26.27 -26.66 -1.21
C THR A 345 -25.02 -27.40 -0.70
N ARG A 346 -24.57 -27.13 0.49
CA ARG A 346 -23.50 -27.84 1.22
C ARG A 346 -24.07 -28.59 2.42
#